data_b5692e9275a4ff5f856a72d3b7c66a98
#
_entry.id   b5692e9275a4ff5f856a72d3b7c66a98
#
_cell.length_a   1.000
_cell.length_b   1.000
_cell.length_c   1.000
_cell.angle_alpha   90.00
_cell.angle_beta   90.00
_cell.angle_gamma   90.00
#
_symmetry.space_group_name_H-M   'P 1'
#
loop_
_entity.id
_entity.type
_entity.pdbx_description
1 polymer ?
#
loop_
_entity_poly.entity_id
_entity_poly.type
_entity_poly.pdbx_seq_one_letter_code
_entity_poly.pdbx_strand_id
1 'polypeptide(L)'
;MQSSTVVIGAGRVGQTVAARLGAQLYGRGRDPGLDGCSLLLIATPDAAIQTVCEMLAPRLEPTAAVVHFSGATSLHALDSAAGPTACVHPLQTVWPELGRDQLEGAYAAVTGDQELGGALARELGMTPFPLADDAKPVYHAASAFASNYLVTITQVAVALLERAGLDHDLALRALRPLQERTLEVAERAPTGPIARGDAASVATHLEAIGPELAPLYRALGRATLPIVPPASAAAVEHLL
;
A
#
# COMPACT_ATOMS: atom_id res chain seq x y z
N MET A 1 -12.17 28.47 19.58
CA MET A 1 -10.86 27.83 19.74
C MET A 1 -10.62 27.08 18.44
N GLN A 2 -9.54 27.36 17.72
CA GLN A 2 -9.19 26.56 16.53
C GLN A 2 -8.86 25.12 16.99
N SER A 3 -9.54 24.15 16.42
CA SER A 3 -9.29 22.72 16.62
C SER A 3 -7.82 22.45 16.27
N SER A 4 -7.00 21.99 17.24
CA SER A 4 -5.60 21.71 16.94
C SER A 4 -5.44 20.23 16.60
N THR A 5 -4.81 19.97 15.44
CA THR A 5 -4.43 18.63 15.00
C THR A 5 -2.97 18.38 15.33
N VAL A 6 -2.69 17.25 15.95
CA VAL A 6 -1.33 16.81 16.30
C VAL A 6 -1.03 15.49 15.61
N VAL A 7 0.10 15.39 14.93
CA VAL A 7 0.59 14.17 14.25
C VAL A 7 1.79 13.61 15.01
N ILE A 8 1.71 12.33 15.38
CA ILE A 8 2.79 11.58 16.02
C ILE A 8 3.37 10.56 15.04
N GLY A 9 4.65 10.68 14.77
CA GLY A 9 5.37 9.81 13.85
C GLY A 9 5.85 10.55 12.61
N ALA A 10 7.13 10.88 12.57
CA ALA A 10 7.77 11.62 11.46
C ALA A 10 8.24 10.70 10.31
N GLY A 11 7.50 9.58 10.08
CA GLY A 11 7.67 8.71 8.93
C GLY A 11 7.02 9.29 7.66
N ARG A 12 7.02 8.51 6.57
CA ARG A 12 6.48 8.93 5.25
C ARG A 12 5.05 9.47 5.34
N VAL A 13 4.14 8.68 5.92
CA VAL A 13 2.72 9.07 6.05
C VAL A 13 2.58 10.28 6.96
N GLY A 14 3.23 10.29 8.12
CA GLY A 14 3.10 11.38 9.08
C GLY A 14 3.60 12.72 8.54
N GLN A 15 4.72 12.76 7.82
CA GLN A 15 5.21 13.98 7.17
C GLN A 15 4.23 14.49 6.12
N THR A 16 3.70 13.61 5.26
CA THR A 16 2.74 13.98 4.21
C THR A 16 1.43 14.51 4.80
N VAL A 17 0.87 13.81 5.79
CA VAL A 17 -0.36 14.19 6.48
C VAL A 17 -0.19 15.53 7.21
N ALA A 18 0.90 15.68 7.98
CA ALA A 18 1.16 16.93 8.70
C ALA A 18 1.34 18.11 7.73
N ALA A 19 2.06 17.92 6.64
CA ALA A 19 2.25 18.97 5.63
C ALA A 19 0.94 19.35 4.91
N ARG A 20 0.07 18.38 4.61
CA ARG A 20 -1.23 18.62 3.97
C ARG A 20 -2.20 19.38 4.88
N LEU A 21 -2.26 19.00 6.16
CA LEU A 21 -3.16 19.61 7.16
C LEU A 21 -2.59 20.87 7.81
N GLY A 22 -1.32 21.21 7.60
CA GLY A 22 -0.63 22.27 8.36
C GLY A 22 -0.54 21.95 9.87
N ALA A 23 -0.50 20.64 10.21
CA ALA A 23 -0.55 20.15 11.58
C ALA A 23 0.84 20.09 12.23
N GLN A 24 0.88 20.12 13.57
CA GLN A 24 2.11 19.94 14.33
C GLN A 24 2.59 18.49 14.24
N LEU A 25 3.85 18.28 13.90
CA LEU A 25 4.46 16.96 13.74
C LEU A 25 5.50 16.67 14.82
N TYR A 26 5.33 15.54 15.52
CA TYR A 26 6.26 15.10 16.56
C TYR A 26 6.89 13.74 16.21
N GLY A 27 8.22 13.71 16.22
CA GLY A 27 9.00 12.49 16.09
C GLY A 27 9.32 11.83 17.43
N ARG A 28 10.05 10.72 17.38
CA ARG A 28 10.47 9.96 18.55
C ARG A 28 11.22 10.83 19.55
N GLY A 29 10.91 10.68 20.86
CA GLY A 29 11.61 11.34 21.96
C GLY A 29 11.24 12.81 22.19
N ARG A 30 10.24 13.32 21.46
CA ARG A 30 9.66 14.65 21.70
C ARG A 30 8.32 14.50 22.39
N ASP A 31 8.14 15.20 23.49
CA ASP A 31 6.84 15.26 24.16
C ASP A 31 5.90 16.21 23.39
N PRO A 32 4.76 15.72 22.87
CA PRO A 32 3.82 16.58 22.16
C PRO A 32 3.05 17.45 23.14
N GLY A 33 2.89 18.73 22.81
CA GLY A 33 1.91 19.58 23.45
C GLY A 33 0.51 19.16 23.01
N LEU A 34 -0.32 18.69 23.93
CA LEU A 34 -1.69 18.22 23.65
C LEU A 34 -2.78 19.16 24.15
N ASP A 35 -2.42 20.33 24.68
CA ASP A 35 -3.36 21.32 25.14
C ASP A 35 -4.26 21.80 23.99
N GLY A 36 -5.58 21.60 24.13
CA GLY A 36 -6.56 21.92 23.11
C GLY A 36 -6.48 21.02 21.84
N CYS A 37 -5.76 19.90 21.89
CA CYS A 37 -5.75 18.92 20.81
C CYS A 37 -7.13 18.26 20.71
N SER A 38 -7.80 18.41 19.57
CA SER A 38 -9.09 17.79 19.27
C SER A 38 -8.97 16.60 18.33
N LEU A 39 -7.82 16.46 17.64
CA LEU A 39 -7.54 15.35 16.73
C LEU A 39 -6.07 14.91 16.86
N LEU A 40 -5.88 13.72 17.39
CA LEU A 40 -4.57 13.05 17.47
C LEU A 40 -4.43 12.06 16.32
N LEU A 41 -3.42 12.24 15.48
CA LEU A 41 -3.10 11.38 14.33
C LEU A 41 -1.83 10.56 14.63
N ILE A 42 -1.96 9.23 14.71
CA ILE A 42 -0.86 8.31 15.01
C ILE A 42 -0.35 7.68 13.70
N ALA A 43 0.79 8.16 13.23
CA ALA A 43 1.47 7.72 12.01
C ALA A 43 2.84 7.06 12.32
N THR A 44 2.91 6.36 13.44
CA THR A 44 4.08 5.58 13.89
C THR A 44 4.14 4.22 13.16
N PRO A 45 5.26 3.46 13.25
CA PRO A 45 5.27 2.06 12.86
C PRO A 45 4.16 1.26 13.57
N ASP A 46 3.58 0.28 12.89
CA ASP A 46 2.41 -0.48 13.32
C ASP A 46 2.53 -1.02 14.76
N ALA A 47 3.67 -1.62 15.09
CA ALA A 47 3.94 -2.16 16.42
C ALA A 47 3.96 -1.11 17.56
N ALA A 48 4.03 0.18 17.23
CA ALA A 48 4.07 1.26 18.21
C ALA A 48 2.72 1.98 18.40
N ILE A 49 1.73 1.74 17.53
CA ILE A 49 0.45 2.47 17.53
C ILE A 49 -0.25 2.35 18.88
N GLN A 50 -0.43 1.12 19.38
CA GLN A 50 -1.11 0.87 20.66
C GLN A 50 -0.39 1.57 21.81
N THR A 51 0.92 1.37 21.96
CA THR A 51 1.70 1.99 23.03
C THR A 51 1.64 3.52 22.99
N VAL A 52 1.68 4.09 21.80
CA VAL A 52 1.55 5.55 21.63
C VAL A 52 0.14 6.02 22.03
N CYS A 53 -0.91 5.29 21.66
CA CYS A 53 -2.27 5.59 22.08
C CYS A 53 -2.40 5.51 23.61
N GLU A 54 -1.94 4.43 24.23
CA GLU A 54 -1.94 4.24 25.69
C GLU A 54 -1.23 5.35 26.46
N MET A 55 -0.14 5.90 25.91
CA MET A 55 0.61 6.98 26.53
C MET A 55 -0.05 8.36 26.37
N LEU A 56 -0.66 8.61 25.22
CA LEU A 56 -1.11 9.96 24.86
C LEU A 56 -2.62 10.17 25.02
N ALA A 57 -3.46 9.17 24.78
CA ALA A 57 -4.90 9.29 24.89
C ALA A 57 -5.40 9.76 26.28
N PRO A 58 -4.81 9.28 27.40
CA PRO A 58 -5.21 9.77 28.73
C PRO A 58 -4.91 11.26 29.00
N ARG A 59 -4.11 11.89 28.14
CA ARG A 59 -3.75 13.32 28.22
C ARG A 59 -4.66 14.21 27.39
N LEU A 60 -5.56 13.62 26.61
CA LEU A 60 -6.52 14.33 25.76
C LEU A 60 -7.82 14.59 26.50
N GLU A 61 -8.55 15.62 26.04
CA GLU A 61 -9.94 15.78 26.43
C GLU A 61 -10.77 14.57 25.98
N PRO A 62 -11.77 14.12 26.75
CA PRO A 62 -12.57 12.93 26.43
C PRO A 62 -13.29 12.96 25.07
N THR A 63 -13.46 14.13 24.48
CA THR A 63 -14.08 14.32 23.16
C THR A 63 -13.09 14.35 22.01
N ALA A 64 -11.79 14.34 22.29
CA ALA A 64 -10.76 14.37 21.26
C ALA A 64 -10.73 13.07 20.48
N ALA A 65 -10.71 13.16 19.16
CA ALA A 65 -10.64 12.03 18.27
C ALA A 65 -9.20 11.48 18.13
N VAL A 66 -9.07 10.17 17.97
CA VAL A 66 -7.79 9.52 17.72
C VAL A 66 -7.87 8.67 16.45
N VAL A 67 -6.92 8.87 15.53
CA VAL A 67 -6.89 8.17 14.26
C VAL A 67 -5.49 7.58 14.01
N HIS A 68 -5.41 6.36 13.44
CA HIS A 68 -4.17 5.81 12.93
C HIS A 68 -4.25 5.50 11.43
N PHE A 69 -3.07 5.27 10.79
CA PHE A 69 -2.96 5.09 9.34
C PHE A 69 -2.50 3.69 8.90
N SER A 70 -2.45 2.71 9.81
CA SER A 70 -2.00 1.35 9.48
C SER A 70 -3.08 0.56 8.73
N GLY A 71 -2.72 -0.04 7.60
CA GLY A 71 -3.57 -0.96 6.87
C GLY A 71 -3.72 -2.34 7.50
N ALA A 72 -2.83 -2.70 8.43
CA ALA A 72 -2.79 -4.03 9.04
C ALA A 72 -3.22 -4.03 10.52
N THR A 73 -2.95 -2.95 11.26
CA THR A 73 -3.24 -2.85 12.70
C THR A 73 -4.74 -2.71 12.95
N SER A 74 -5.28 -3.54 13.85
CA SER A 74 -6.68 -3.46 14.28
C SER A 74 -7.00 -2.13 14.94
N LEU A 75 -8.26 -1.71 14.85
CA LEU A 75 -8.78 -0.52 15.52
C LEU A 75 -8.66 -0.63 17.07
N HIS A 76 -8.62 -1.86 17.62
CA HIS A 76 -8.39 -2.10 19.05
C HIS A 76 -7.08 -1.50 19.59
N ALA A 77 -6.11 -1.19 18.72
CA ALA A 77 -4.91 -0.45 19.14
C ALA A 77 -5.24 0.97 19.68
N LEU A 78 -6.47 1.45 19.48
CA LEU A 78 -6.95 2.75 19.96
C LEU A 78 -7.93 2.65 21.15
N ASP A 79 -8.10 1.48 21.77
CA ASP A 79 -9.08 1.27 22.86
C ASP A 79 -8.84 2.17 24.11
N SER A 80 -7.64 2.73 24.26
CA SER A 80 -7.33 3.68 25.34
C SER A 80 -7.88 5.10 25.10
N ALA A 81 -8.39 5.39 23.91
CA ALA A 81 -9.00 6.67 23.60
C ALA A 81 -10.43 6.74 24.16
N ALA A 82 -10.78 7.86 24.81
CA ALA A 82 -12.14 8.09 25.33
C ALA A 82 -13.09 8.64 24.24
N GLY A 83 -12.57 9.34 23.25
CA GLY A 83 -13.32 9.95 22.16
C GLY A 83 -13.43 9.03 20.92
N PRO A 84 -13.97 9.57 19.82
CA PRO A 84 -14.13 8.82 18.56
C PRO A 84 -12.80 8.30 18.03
N THR A 85 -12.82 7.06 17.48
CA THR A 85 -11.63 6.44 16.89
C THR A 85 -11.87 5.97 15.46
N ALA A 86 -10.87 6.15 14.62
CA ALA A 86 -10.89 5.62 13.27
C ALA A 86 -9.48 5.15 12.81
N CYS A 87 -9.46 4.30 11.81
CA CYS A 87 -8.28 4.06 10.98
C CYS A 87 -8.57 4.63 9.59
N VAL A 88 -7.62 5.38 9.04
CA VAL A 88 -7.67 5.90 7.67
C VAL A 88 -6.40 5.43 6.95
N HIS A 89 -6.48 4.35 6.21
CA HIS A 89 -5.30 3.82 5.50
C HIS A 89 -5.29 4.29 4.04
N PRO A 90 -4.32 5.15 3.64
CA PRO A 90 -4.14 5.52 2.23
C PRO A 90 -3.77 4.29 1.40
N LEU A 91 -4.58 3.97 0.39
CA LEU A 91 -4.23 2.94 -0.60
C LEU A 91 -3.29 3.57 -1.65
N GLN A 92 -2.09 3.96 -1.20
CA GLN A 92 -1.11 4.69 -1.99
C GLN A 92 0.31 4.45 -1.49
N THR A 93 1.26 4.45 -2.40
CA THR A 93 2.69 4.50 -2.06
C THR A 93 3.09 5.93 -1.73
N VAL A 94 3.59 6.15 -0.50
CA VAL A 94 3.87 7.49 0.02
C VAL A 94 5.37 7.73 0.10
N TRP A 95 5.82 8.83 -0.55
CA TRP A 95 7.20 9.31 -0.53
C TRP A 95 7.20 10.82 -0.28
N PRO A 96 7.69 11.32 0.87
CA PRO A 96 7.62 12.75 1.22
C PRO A 96 8.20 13.68 0.16
N GLU A 97 9.18 13.20 -0.61
CA GLU A 97 9.81 13.94 -1.71
C GLU A 97 8.86 14.27 -2.86
N LEU A 98 7.73 13.55 -2.97
CA LEU A 98 6.68 13.82 -3.96
C LEU A 98 5.73 14.95 -3.54
N GLY A 99 5.94 15.51 -2.35
CA GLY A 99 5.19 16.65 -1.85
C GLY A 99 3.92 16.27 -1.08
N ARG A 100 3.25 17.31 -0.57
CA ARG A 100 2.08 17.18 0.31
C ARG A 100 0.81 16.70 -0.39
N ASP A 101 0.73 16.86 -1.71
CA ASP A 101 -0.48 16.58 -2.50
C ASP A 101 -0.47 15.17 -3.11
N GLN A 102 0.50 14.33 -2.76
CA GLN A 102 0.67 12.97 -3.31
C GLN A 102 -0.47 12.00 -2.96
N LEU A 103 -1.35 12.34 -2.02
CA LEU A 103 -2.55 11.57 -1.69
C LEU A 103 -3.77 12.01 -2.51
N GLU A 104 -3.68 13.08 -3.27
CA GLU A 104 -4.79 13.59 -4.08
C GLU A 104 -5.23 12.56 -5.11
N GLY A 105 -6.54 12.26 -5.13
CA GLY A 105 -7.12 11.26 -6.02
C GLY A 105 -6.92 9.80 -5.61
N ALA A 106 -6.13 9.52 -4.55
CA ALA A 106 -6.02 8.17 -4.01
C ALA A 106 -7.32 7.74 -3.30
N TYR A 107 -7.44 6.44 -3.01
CA TYR A 107 -8.50 5.91 -2.15
C TYR A 107 -7.98 5.69 -0.73
N ALA A 108 -8.89 5.73 0.26
CA ALA A 108 -8.56 5.43 1.65
C ALA A 108 -9.55 4.45 2.25
N ALA A 109 -9.05 3.36 2.82
CA ALA A 109 -9.88 2.47 3.64
C ALA A 109 -10.14 3.10 5.01
N VAL A 110 -11.41 3.14 5.41
CA VAL A 110 -11.86 3.69 6.70
C VAL A 110 -12.44 2.57 7.55
N THR A 111 -11.88 2.40 8.76
CA THR A 111 -12.38 1.47 9.79
C THR A 111 -12.74 2.27 11.05
N GLY A 112 -13.77 1.88 11.78
CA GLY A 112 -14.25 2.61 12.96
C GLY A 112 -15.25 3.70 12.62
N ASP A 113 -15.10 4.89 13.21
CA ASP A 113 -15.99 6.02 12.96
C ASP A 113 -15.88 6.49 11.50
N GLN A 114 -16.95 6.23 10.73
CA GLN A 114 -16.99 6.51 9.29
C GLN A 114 -17.14 8.01 8.98
N GLU A 115 -17.74 8.77 9.87
CA GLU A 115 -17.87 10.22 9.68
C GLU A 115 -16.52 10.90 9.89
N LEU A 116 -15.86 10.61 11.01
CA LEU A 116 -14.52 11.08 11.34
C LEU A 116 -13.49 10.67 10.26
N GLY A 117 -13.39 9.38 10.00
CA GLY A 117 -12.41 8.85 9.05
C GLY A 117 -12.67 9.31 7.62
N GLY A 118 -13.95 9.37 7.22
CA GLY A 118 -14.34 9.86 5.90
C GLY A 118 -14.06 11.36 5.71
N ALA A 119 -14.30 12.18 6.72
CA ALA A 119 -13.97 13.60 6.68
C ALA A 119 -12.46 13.83 6.54
N LEU A 120 -11.66 13.15 7.38
CA LEU A 120 -10.20 13.22 7.32
C LEU A 120 -9.64 12.75 5.96
N ALA A 121 -10.15 11.65 5.43
CA ALA A 121 -9.71 11.15 4.12
C ALA A 121 -9.95 12.19 3.02
N ARG A 122 -11.13 12.83 2.98
CA ARG A 122 -11.45 13.86 1.99
C ARG A 122 -10.60 15.12 2.17
N GLU A 123 -10.32 15.53 3.40
CA GLU A 123 -9.43 16.67 3.69
C GLU A 123 -8.00 16.40 3.19
N LEU A 124 -7.56 15.15 3.26
CA LEU A 124 -6.29 14.68 2.70
C LEU A 124 -6.32 14.51 1.16
N GLY A 125 -7.44 14.75 0.49
CA GLY A 125 -7.61 14.63 -0.97
C GLY A 125 -7.98 13.24 -1.45
N MET A 126 -8.32 12.32 -0.53
CA MET A 126 -8.62 10.92 -0.85
C MET A 126 -10.12 10.64 -0.93
N THR A 127 -10.50 9.61 -1.68
CA THR A 127 -11.84 9.05 -1.72
C THR A 127 -11.98 7.95 -0.66
N PRO A 128 -12.77 8.13 0.42
CA PRO A 128 -12.93 7.12 1.44
C PRO A 128 -13.85 5.98 1.00
N PHE A 129 -13.57 4.76 1.48
CA PHE A 129 -14.47 3.62 1.45
C PHE A 129 -14.43 2.86 2.77
N PRO A 130 -15.56 2.28 3.23
CA PRO A 130 -15.61 1.54 4.48
C PRO A 130 -14.87 0.20 4.37
N LEU A 131 -14.15 -0.16 5.43
CA LEU A 131 -13.48 -1.45 5.58
C LEU A 131 -13.74 -2.00 6.99
N ALA A 132 -14.23 -3.23 7.09
CA ALA A 132 -14.36 -3.91 8.36
C ALA A 132 -12.98 -4.23 8.95
N ASP A 133 -12.85 -4.19 10.28
CA ASP A 133 -11.56 -4.38 10.94
C ASP A 133 -10.98 -5.78 10.70
N ASP A 134 -11.83 -6.80 10.69
CA ASP A 134 -11.48 -8.19 10.40
C ASP A 134 -11.05 -8.43 8.94
N ALA A 135 -11.44 -7.55 8.01
CA ALA A 135 -11.03 -7.60 6.61
C ALA A 135 -9.64 -6.99 6.34
N LYS A 136 -9.05 -6.26 7.30
CA LYS A 136 -7.75 -5.58 7.13
C LYS A 136 -6.61 -6.51 6.69
N PRO A 137 -6.46 -7.75 7.21
CA PRO A 137 -5.37 -8.61 6.78
C PRO A 137 -5.43 -8.95 5.27
N VAL A 138 -6.60 -9.29 4.76
CA VAL A 138 -6.79 -9.59 3.33
C VAL A 138 -6.65 -8.33 2.47
N TYR A 139 -7.20 -7.22 2.91
CA TYR A 139 -7.05 -5.92 2.26
C TYR A 139 -5.57 -5.49 2.16
N HIS A 140 -4.82 -5.61 3.25
CA HIS A 140 -3.40 -5.24 3.26
C HIS A 140 -2.54 -6.19 2.40
N ALA A 141 -2.88 -7.48 2.36
CA ALA A 141 -2.27 -8.42 1.43
C ALA A 141 -2.53 -8.03 -0.03
N ALA A 142 -3.76 -7.63 -0.39
CA ALA A 142 -4.08 -7.12 -1.73
C ALA A 142 -3.27 -5.87 -2.09
N SER A 143 -3.08 -4.95 -1.13
CA SER A 143 -2.24 -3.77 -1.31
C SER A 143 -0.77 -4.14 -1.58
N ALA A 144 -0.25 -5.17 -0.89
CA ALA A 144 1.11 -5.68 -1.13
C ALA A 144 1.26 -6.27 -2.54
N PHE A 145 0.26 -7.02 -3.03
CA PHE A 145 0.25 -7.52 -4.41
C PHE A 145 0.25 -6.37 -5.43
N ALA A 146 -0.59 -5.36 -5.23
CA ALA A 146 -0.73 -4.25 -6.18
C ALA A 146 0.46 -3.27 -6.19
N SER A 147 1.26 -3.22 -5.14
CA SER A 147 2.38 -2.29 -4.97
C SER A 147 3.72 -2.99 -4.79
N ASN A 148 3.95 -3.63 -3.65
CA ASN A 148 5.27 -4.15 -3.28
C ASN A 148 5.76 -5.23 -4.25
N TYR A 149 4.88 -6.19 -4.61
CA TYR A 149 5.25 -7.23 -5.55
C TYR A 149 5.37 -6.72 -6.98
N LEU A 150 4.64 -5.66 -7.36
CA LEU A 150 4.86 -5.02 -8.65
C LEU A 150 6.29 -4.44 -8.75
N VAL A 151 6.77 -3.79 -7.68
CA VAL A 151 8.19 -3.34 -7.61
C VAL A 151 9.15 -4.53 -7.72
N THR A 152 8.90 -5.61 -6.98
CA THR A 152 9.75 -6.82 -7.03
C THR A 152 9.82 -7.42 -8.44
N ILE A 153 8.67 -7.57 -9.11
CA ILE A 153 8.59 -8.10 -10.48
C ILE A 153 9.31 -7.16 -11.45
N THR A 154 9.19 -5.85 -11.26
CA THR A 154 9.92 -4.86 -12.07
C THR A 154 11.44 -5.05 -11.93
N GLN A 155 11.94 -5.21 -10.71
CA GLN A 155 13.38 -5.44 -10.48
C GLN A 155 13.88 -6.75 -11.10
N VAL A 156 13.07 -7.80 -11.04
CA VAL A 156 13.38 -9.08 -11.75
C VAL A 156 13.45 -8.86 -13.25
N ALA A 157 12.51 -8.11 -13.84
CA ALA A 157 12.51 -7.81 -15.25
C ALA A 157 13.72 -6.94 -15.67
N VAL A 158 14.11 -5.95 -14.85
CA VAL A 158 15.32 -5.15 -15.06
C VAL A 158 16.56 -6.05 -15.08
N ALA A 159 16.73 -6.91 -14.06
CA ALA A 159 17.87 -7.82 -14.00
C ALA A 159 17.94 -8.78 -15.21
N LEU A 160 16.80 -9.22 -15.73
CA LEU A 160 16.77 -10.04 -16.94
C LEU A 160 17.17 -9.26 -18.20
N LEU A 161 16.77 -7.99 -18.31
CA LEU A 161 17.21 -7.13 -19.42
C LEU A 161 18.70 -6.79 -19.33
N GLU A 162 19.23 -6.59 -18.13
CA GLU A 162 20.68 -6.42 -17.92
C GLU A 162 21.47 -7.68 -18.37
N ARG A 163 20.97 -8.87 -18.04
CA ARG A 163 21.54 -10.13 -18.56
C ARG A 163 21.44 -10.25 -20.07
N ALA A 164 20.43 -9.62 -20.68
CA ALA A 164 20.29 -9.53 -22.14
C ALA A 164 21.17 -8.44 -22.79
N GLY A 165 21.94 -7.68 -22.00
CA GLY A 165 22.93 -6.71 -22.47
C GLY A 165 22.49 -5.24 -22.43
N LEU A 166 21.34 -4.91 -21.83
CA LEU A 166 20.94 -3.52 -21.63
C LEU A 166 21.62 -2.96 -20.37
N ASP A 167 21.94 -1.65 -20.38
CA ASP A 167 22.29 -0.96 -19.14
C ASP A 167 21.06 -0.75 -18.25
N HIS A 168 21.29 -0.55 -16.95
CA HIS A 168 20.24 -0.43 -15.92
C HIS A 168 19.20 0.66 -16.24
N ASP A 169 19.68 1.84 -16.60
CA ASP A 169 18.82 3.00 -16.87
C ASP A 169 17.97 2.78 -18.13
N LEU A 170 18.54 2.16 -19.15
CA LEU A 170 17.82 1.81 -20.36
C LEU A 170 16.78 0.73 -20.08
N ALA A 171 17.10 -0.28 -19.29
CA ALA A 171 16.18 -1.34 -18.90
C ALA A 171 14.94 -0.76 -18.18
N LEU A 172 15.13 0.13 -17.20
CA LEU A 172 14.04 0.82 -16.50
C LEU A 172 13.17 1.64 -17.45
N ARG A 173 13.80 2.45 -18.32
CA ARG A 173 13.05 3.28 -19.28
C ARG A 173 12.29 2.45 -20.32
N ALA A 174 12.85 1.34 -20.76
CA ALA A 174 12.21 0.46 -21.75
C ALA A 174 11.01 -0.30 -21.18
N LEU A 175 11.06 -0.71 -19.91
CA LEU A 175 9.96 -1.41 -19.25
C LEU A 175 8.75 -0.51 -18.95
N ARG A 176 9.00 0.76 -18.67
CA ARG A 176 7.96 1.68 -18.21
C ARG A 176 6.73 1.76 -19.14
N PRO A 177 6.87 2.01 -20.47
CA PRO A 177 5.71 2.05 -21.36
C PRO A 177 4.93 0.74 -21.43
N LEU A 178 5.64 -0.40 -21.34
CA LEU A 178 5.01 -1.73 -21.31
C LEU A 178 4.17 -1.90 -20.04
N GLN A 179 4.70 -1.51 -18.88
CA GLN A 179 4.00 -1.62 -17.60
C GLN A 179 2.80 -0.68 -17.51
N GLU A 180 2.93 0.58 -17.94
CA GLU A 180 1.85 1.55 -18.00
C GLU A 180 0.71 1.02 -18.88
N ARG A 181 1.02 0.51 -20.09
CA ARG A 181 0.02 -0.11 -20.97
C ARG A 181 -0.62 -1.35 -20.34
N THR A 182 0.15 -2.18 -19.64
CA THR A 182 -0.36 -3.37 -18.98
C THR A 182 -1.38 -3.01 -17.90
N LEU A 183 -1.13 -1.95 -17.11
CA LEU A 183 -2.07 -1.47 -16.10
C LEU A 183 -3.35 -0.89 -16.70
N GLU A 184 -3.26 -0.17 -17.84
CA GLU A 184 -4.44 0.35 -18.56
C GLU A 184 -5.38 -0.76 -19.07
N VAL A 185 -4.84 -1.95 -19.32
CA VAL A 185 -5.60 -3.08 -19.87
C VAL A 185 -5.71 -4.24 -18.87
N ALA A 186 -5.46 -4.01 -17.59
CA ALA A 186 -5.41 -5.05 -16.55
C ALA A 186 -6.71 -5.85 -16.39
N GLU A 187 -7.86 -5.27 -16.77
CA GLU A 187 -9.16 -5.98 -16.78
C GLU A 187 -9.33 -6.97 -17.94
N ARG A 188 -8.40 -6.95 -18.90
CA ARG A 188 -8.41 -7.86 -20.05
C ARG A 188 -7.59 -9.12 -19.75
N ALA A 189 -7.85 -10.18 -20.51
CA ALA A 189 -7.04 -11.39 -20.42
C ALA A 189 -5.57 -11.13 -20.78
N PRO A 190 -4.61 -11.82 -20.13
CA PRO A 190 -3.20 -11.74 -20.48
C PRO A 190 -2.96 -12.15 -21.96
N THR A 191 -1.89 -11.64 -22.57
CA THR A 191 -1.55 -11.90 -23.98
C THR A 191 -0.28 -12.75 -24.17
N GLY A 192 0.41 -13.10 -23.09
CA GLY A 192 1.70 -13.82 -23.11
C GLY A 192 1.63 -15.28 -23.58
N PRO A 193 2.75 -16.02 -23.57
CA PRO A 193 2.83 -17.40 -24.04
C PRO A 193 1.89 -18.34 -23.26
N ILE A 194 1.71 -18.15 -21.96
CA ILE A 194 0.75 -18.93 -21.14
C ILE A 194 -0.67 -18.74 -21.68
N ALA A 195 -1.08 -17.50 -21.97
CA ALA A 195 -2.41 -17.22 -22.51
C ALA A 195 -2.67 -17.82 -23.89
N ARG A 196 -1.62 -18.06 -24.67
CA ARG A 196 -1.70 -18.72 -25.98
C ARG A 196 -1.49 -20.23 -25.93
N GLY A 197 -1.14 -20.82 -24.77
CA GLY A 197 -0.80 -22.23 -24.65
C GLY A 197 0.54 -22.58 -25.33
N ASP A 198 1.46 -21.63 -25.47
CA ASP A 198 2.74 -21.81 -26.14
C ASP A 198 3.77 -22.45 -25.21
N ALA A 199 3.70 -23.77 -25.10
CA ALA A 199 4.58 -24.56 -24.24
C ALA A 199 6.06 -24.42 -24.63
N ALA A 200 6.36 -24.26 -25.91
CA ALA A 200 7.74 -24.12 -26.39
C ALA A 200 8.38 -22.82 -25.87
N SER A 201 7.66 -21.70 -25.96
CA SER A 201 8.13 -20.44 -25.40
C SER A 201 8.30 -20.50 -23.88
N VAL A 202 7.36 -21.14 -23.17
CA VAL A 202 7.44 -21.31 -21.70
C VAL A 202 8.68 -22.12 -21.32
N ALA A 203 8.96 -23.23 -21.99
CA ALA A 203 10.15 -24.03 -21.76
C ALA A 203 11.45 -23.24 -22.02
N THR A 204 11.52 -22.51 -23.14
CA THR A 204 12.64 -21.62 -23.47
C THR A 204 12.88 -20.55 -22.41
N HIS A 205 11.80 -19.94 -21.90
CA HIS A 205 11.91 -18.96 -20.82
C HIS A 205 12.50 -19.58 -19.56
N LEU A 206 11.99 -20.75 -19.12
CA LEU A 206 12.48 -21.44 -17.93
C LEU A 206 13.96 -21.81 -18.02
N GLU A 207 14.43 -22.23 -19.20
CA GLU A 207 15.85 -22.51 -19.46
C GLU A 207 16.67 -21.21 -19.37
N ALA A 208 16.22 -20.15 -20.03
CA ALA A 208 16.95 -18.88 -20.12
C ALA A 208 17.09 -18.17 -18.79
N ILE A 209 16.03 -18.16 -17.93
CA ILE A 209 16.06 -17.49 -16.64
C ILE A 209 16.86 -18.24 -15.58
N GLY A 210 17.03 -19.55 -15.75
CA GLY A 210 17.82 -20.41 -14.87
C GLY A 210 17.09 -20.86 -13.59
N PRO A 211 17.75 -21.72 -12.78
CA PRO A 211 17.13 -22.39 -11.63
C PRO A 211 16.72 -21.44 -10.50
N GLU A 212 17.36 -20.29 -10.38
CA GLU A 212 17.08 -19.33 -9.30
C GLU A 212 15.73 -18.62 -9.48
N LEU A 213 15.38 -18.25 -10.73
CA LEU A 213 14.13 -17.54 -11.04
C LEU A 213 13.00 -18.48 -11.49
N ALA A 214 13.31 -19.71 -11.88
CA ALA A 214 12.31 -20.68 -12.33
C ALA A 214 11.17 -20.92 -11.30
N PRO A 215 11.42 -21.01 -9.97
CA PRO A 215 10.35 -21.14 -8.99
C PRO A 215 9.36 -19.96 -9.00
N LEU A 216 9.86 -18.73 -9.09
CA LEU A 216 9.02 -17.53 -9.18
C LEU A 216 8.21 -17.52 -10.48
N TYR A 217 8.85 -17.79 -11.62
CA TYR A 217 8.17 -17.85 -12.92
C TYR A 217 7.03 -18.87 -12.90
N ARG A 218 7.28 -20.08 -12.37
CA ARG A 218 6.26 -21.12 -12.24
C ARG A 218 5.13 -20.72 -11.30
N ALA A 219 5.43 -20.08 -10.16
CA ALA A 219 4.41 -19.62 -9.23
C ALA A 219 3.47 -18.60 -9.87
N LEU A 220 4.02 -17.60 -10.56
CA LEU A 220 3.26 -16.63 -11.34
C LEU A 220 2.49 -17.28 -12.49
N GLY A 221 3.12 -18.23 -13.18
CA GLY A 221 2.49 -19.00 -14.25
C GLY A 221 1.26 -19.76 -13.75
N ARG A 222 1.38 -20.50 -12.64
CA ARG A 222 0.23 -21.19 -12.02
C ARG A 222 -0.87 -20.22 -11.61
N ALA A 223 -0.52 -19.05 -11.05
CA ALA A 223 -1.50 -18.02 -10.71
C ALA A 223 -2.20 -17.42 -11.94
N THR A 224 -1.60 -17.53 -13.14
CA THR A 224 -2.19 -17.06 -14.39
C THR A 224 -3.18 -18.07 -15.00
N LEU A 225 -3.08 -19.37 -14.71
CA LEU A 225 -3.92 -20.40 -15.32
C LEU A 225 -5.44 -20.16 -15.18
N PRO A 226 -5.97 -19.70 -14.03
CA PRO A 226 -7.41 -19.45 -13.87
C PRO A 226 -7.96 -18.30 -14.73
N ILE A 227 -7.10 -17.42 -15.24
CA ILE A 227 -7.51 -16.22 -15.99
C ILE A 227 -7.20 -16.32 -17.50
N VAL A 228 -6.86 -17.50 -18.00
CA VAL A 228 -6.62 -17.78 -19.42
C VAL A 228 -7.57 -18.87 -19.94
N PRO A 229 -7.74 -19.04 -21.28
CA PRO A 229 -8.59 -20.10 -21.83
C PRO A 229 -8.17 -21.48 -21.32
N PRO A 230 -9.12 -22.36 -20.95
CA PRO A 230 -8.80 -23.70 -20.40
C PRO A 230 -7.88 -24.56 -21.29
N ALA A 231 -8.03 -24.48 -22.61
CA ALA A 231 -7.18 -25.19 -23.55
C ALA A 231 -5.72 -24.69 -23.50
N SER A 232 -5.52 -23.38 -23.34
CA SER A 232 -4.19 -22.77 -23.18
C SER A 232 -3.57 -23.16 -21.85
N ALA A 233 -4.36 -23.15 -20.75
CA ALA A 233 -3.91 -23.58 -19.42
C ALA A 233 -3.40 -25.03 -19.47
N ALA A 234 -4.21 -25.96 -19.98
CA ALA A 234 -3.87 -27.38 -20.09
C ALA A 234 -2.58 -27.64 -20.92
N ALA A 235 -2.33 -26.82 -21.95
CA ALA A 235 -1.14 -26.97 -22.80
C ALA A 235 0.17 -26.67 -22.06
N VAL A 236 0.18 -25.83 -21.03
CA VAL A 236 1.40 -25.35 -20.34
C VAL A 236 1.51 -25.77 -18.87
N GLU A 237 0.43 -26.26 -18.25
CA GLU A 237 0.37 -26.59 -16.83
C GLU A 237 1.51 -27.52 -16.38
N HIS A 238 1.84 -28.50 -17.18
CA HIS A 238 2.90 -29.48 -16.89
C HIS A 238 4.32 -28.89 -16.78
N LEU A 239 4.54 -27.65 -17.25
CA LEU A 239 5.80 -26.91 -17.15
C LEU A 239 5.87 -26.02 -15.91
N LEU A 240 4.73 -25.69 -15.35
CA LEU A 240 4.57 -24.73 -14.25
C LEU A 240 4.44 -25.47 -12.92
#